data_412863a83fa30970239ec002aa6b0a82
#
_entry.id   412863a83fa30970239ec002aa6b0a82
#
_cell.length_a   1.000
_cell.length_b   1.000
_cell.length_c   1.000
_cell.angle_alpha   90.00
_cell.angle_beta   90.00
_cell.angle_gamma   90.00
#
_symmetry.space_group_name_H-M   'P 1'
#
loop_
_entity.id
_entity.type
_entity.pdbx_description
1 polymer ?
#
loop_
_entity_poly.entity_id
_entity_poly.type
_entity_poly.pdbx_seq_one_letter_code
_entity_poly.pdbx_strand_id
1 'polypeptide(L)'
;YRVQLSLRDPDSDKYVGSEENWNHAESALRSVLEHSGLEFNEEAGEAAFYGPKADFMVRDCIGRSWQLGTVQLDYNLPERFKLEYNGSDNVAHRPVMIHRAPFGSLERFTGMLIEHFAGAFPLWLSPEQVRVLPLSDKSLDYAAQVARQLDAAGLKVTVDSSGGKVQAKIRNAQLDLVNYMAVVGPKEAEAGQLALRDRIDGDLGSMPVAEAIARLTTEIAERQVRQVVRNS
;
A
#
# COMPACT_ATOMS: atom_id res chain seq x y z
N TYR A 1 -12.79 0.06 8.13
CA TYR A 1 -12.07 0.76 9.21
C TYR A 1 -13.03 1.62 10.02
N ARG A 2 -12.65 1.97 11.24
CA ARG A 2 -13.31 2.98 12.07
C ARG A 2 -12.30 4.03 12.51
N VAL A 3 -12.78 5.25 12.79
CA VAL A 3 -11.95 6.31 13.33
C VAL A 3 -12.25 6.46 14.81
N GLN A 4 -11.20 6.63 15.60
CA GLN A 4 -11.27 6.85 17.06
C GLN A 4 -10.59 8.18 17.37
N LEU A 5 -11.31 9.09 18.01
CA LEU A 5 -10.74 10.31 18.60
C LEU A 5 -10.32 9.98 20.03
N SER A 6 -9.01 9.86 20.21
CA SER A 6 -8.39 9.51 21.49
C SER A 6 -8.08 10.77 22.27
N LEU A 7 -8.80 10.98 23.38
CA LEU A 7 -8.78 12.15 24.23
C LEU A 7 -8.01 11.88 25.51
N ARG A 8 -7.62 12.96 26.21
CA ARG A 8 -7.06 12.83 27.57
C ARG A 8 -8.14 12.35 28.55
N ASP A 9 -7.67 11.75 29.65
CA ASP A 9 -8.45 11.57 30.86
C ASP A 9 -8.17 12.78 31.78
N PRO A 10 -9.16 13.63 32.07
CA PRO A 10 -8.96 14.83 32.88
C PRO A 10 -8.45 14.54 34.31
N ASP A 11 -8.72 13.34 34.83
CA ASP A 11 -8.36 12.94 36.18
C ASP A 11 -6.97 12.29 36.26
N SER A 12 -6.23 12.24 35.16
CA SER A 12 -4.93 11.57 35.08
C SER A 12 -3.77 12.56 34.97
N ASP A 13 -2.74 12.37 35.80
CA ASP A 13 -1.51 13.18 35.84
C ASP A 13 -0.51 12.84 34.70
N LYS A 14 -0.83 11.91 33.83
CA LYS A 14 0.09 11.47 32.78
C LYS A 14 0.27 12.48 31.64
N TYR A 15 -0.62 13.46 31.52
CA TYR A 15 -0.66 14.41 30.42
C TYR A 15 0.15 15.66 30.70
N VAL A 16 0.95 16.09 29.73
CA VAL A 16 1.81 17.28 29.85
C VAL A 16 1.27 18.43 28.99
N GLY A 17 1.57 19.65 29.39
CA GLY A 17 1.14 20.89 28.73
C GLY A 17 0.00 21.59 29.45
N SER A 18 -0.42 22.73 28.92
CA SER A 18 -1.49 23.52 29.52
C SER A 18 -2.88 22.96 29.17
N GLU A 19 -3.82 23.15 30.07
CA GLU A 19 -5.23 22.79 29.85
C GLU A 19 -5.81 23.46 28.61
N GLU A 20 -5.45 24.72 28.38
CA GLU A 20 -5.87 25.49 27.22
C GLU A 20 -5.43 24.84 25.89
N ASN A 21 -4.15 24.43 25.80
CA ASN A 21 -3.60 23.74 24.63
C ASN A 21 -4.32 22.42 24.39
N TRP A 22 -4.63 21.65 25.43
CA TRP A 22 -5.38 20.40 25.32
C TRP A 22 -6.80 20.64 24.80
N ASN A 23 -7.53 21.57 25.39
CA ASN A 23 -8.89 21.91 24.95
C ASN A 23 -8.92 22.36 23.48
N HIS A 24 -7.94 23.17 23.08
CA HIS A 24 -7.81 23.61 21.70
C HIS A 24 -7.50 22.45 20.75
N ALA A 25 -6.54 21.58 21.10
CA ALA A 25 -6.16 20.44 20.27
C ALA A 25 -7.29 19.43 20.11
N GLU A 26 -7.98 19.09 21.18
CA GLU A 26 -9.13 18.16 21.15
C GLU A 26 -10.28 18.73 20.32
N SER A 27 -10.61 20.02 20.49
CA SER A 27 -11.63 20.68 19.68
C SER A 27 -11.26 20.76 18.20
N ALA A 28 -10.00 21.04 17.88
CA ALA A 28 -9.52 21.11 16.50
C ALA A 28 -9.63 19.73 15.81
N LEU A 29 -9.18 18.65 16.45
CA LEU A 29 -9.29 17.30 15.87
C LEU A 29 -10.75 16.88 15.70
N ARG A 30 -11.61 17.14 16.69
CA ARG A 30 -13.05 16.85 16.61
C ARG A 30 -13.67 17.58 15.42
N SER A 31 -13.44 18.89 15.30
CA SER A 31 -13.94 19.69 14.19
C SER A 31 -13.48 19.18 12.82
N VAL A 32 -12.23 18.78 12.69
CA VAL A 32 -11.70 18.20 11.43
C VAL A 32 -12.41 16.89 11.09
N LEU A 33 -12.62 16.00 12.06
CA LEU A 33 -13.32 14.74 11.85
C LEU A 33 -14.77 14.95 11.45
N GLU A 34 -15.49 15.86 12.12
CA GLU A 34 -16.86 16.23 11.77
C GLU A 34 -16.97 16.78 10.34
N HIS A 35 -16.06 17.71 9.95
CA HIS A 35 -16.05 18.27 8.60
C HIS A 35 -15.63 17.27 7.51
N SER A 36 -14.87 16.25 7.87
CA SER A 36 -14.47 15.18 6.92
C SER A 36 -15.61 14.22 6.59
N GLY A 37 -16.71 14.26 7.34
CA GLY A 37 -17.83 13.33 7.19
C GLY A 37 -17.52 11.89 7.63
N LEU A 38 -16.42 11.69 8.34
CA LEU A 38 -16.04 10.38 8.89
C LEU A 38 -16.81 10.10 10.18
N GLU A 39 -17.41 8.93 10.27
CA GLU A 39 -17.94 8.44 11.54
C GLU A 39 -16.80 8.12 12.50
N PHE A 40 -16.84 8.65 13.71
CA PHE A 40 -15.84 8.39 14.75
C PHE A 40 -16.49 8.21 16.12
N ASN A 41 -15.76 7.55 17.01
CA ASN A 41 -16.07 7.46 18.44
C ASN A 41 -15.00 8.18 19.25
N GLU A 42 -15.37 8.71 20.41
CA GLU A 42 -14.44 9.34 21.36
C GLU A 42 -14.08 8.35 22.46
N GLU A 43 -12.78 8.28 22.79
CA GLU A 43 -12.25 7.41 23.84
C GLU A 43 -11.36 8.24 24.77
N ALA A 44 -11.85 8.46 26.00
CA ALA A 44 -11.10 9.13 27.04
C ALA A 44 -9.97 8.24 27.58
N GLY A 45 -8.84 8.85 27.89
CA GLY A 45 -7.69 8.11 28.44
C GLY A 45 -6.74 7.52 27.38
N GLU A 46 -7.11 7.51 26.12
CA GLU A 46 -6.34 6.89 25.03
C GLU A 46 -5.41 7.87 24.29
N ALA A 47 -5.45 9.17 24.63
CA ALA A 47 -4.51 10.15 24.09
C ALA A 47 -3.05 9.80 24.46
N ALA A 48 -2.09 10.24 23.63
CA ALA A 48 -0.70 10.25 24.04
C ALA A 48 -0.48 11.29 25.17
N PHE A 49 0.57 11.12 25.95
CA PHE A 49 0.85 12.02 27.07
C PHE A 49 1.06 13.49 26.67
N TYR A 50 1.36 13.74 25.39
CA TYR A 50 1.69 15.07 24.83
C TYR A 50 0.64 15.61 23.87
N GLY A 51 -0.41 14.87 23.55
CA GLY A 51 -1.46 15.38 22.68
C GLY A 51 -2.55 14.37 22.31
N PRO A 52 -3.72 14.87 21.91
CA PRO A 52 -4.81 14.05 21.40
C PRO A 52 -4.50 13.52 20.02
N LYS A 53 -5.19 12.45 19.61
CA LYS A 53 -4.97 11.80 18.31
C LYS A 53 -6.24 11.25 17.68
N ALA A 54 -6.26 11.25 16.35
CA ALA A 54 -7.22 10.52 15.55
C ALA A 54 -6.55 9.21 15.08
N ASP A 55 -7.08 8.08 15.54
CA ASP A 55 -6.57 6.74 15.25
C ASP A 55 -7.46 6.04 14.22
N PHE A 56 -6.84 5.43 13.21
CA PHE A 56 -7.51 4.62 12.20
C PHE A 56 -7.39 3.15 12.57
N MET A 57 -8.51 2.58 13.01
CA MET A 57 -8.61 1.21 13.50
C MET A 57 -9.13 0.30 12.39
N VAL A 58 -8.46 -0.82 12.17
CA VAL A 58 -8.83 -1.83 11.18
C VAL A 58 -9.06 -3.17 11.89
N ARG A 59 -10.01 -3.98 11.38
CA ARG A 59 -10.21 -5.34 11.87
C ARG A 59 -9.54 -6.36 10.96
N ASP A 60 -8.89 -7.34 11.58
CA ASP A 60 -8.35 -8.50 10.88
C ASP A 60 -9.45 -9.55 10.57
N CYS A 61 -9.08 -10.62 9.86
CA CYS A 61 -10.01 -11.67 9.43
C CYS A 61 -10.67 -12.45 10.60
N ILE A 62 -10.07 -12.40 11.79
CA ILE A 62 -10.63 -13.03 13.01
C ILE A 62 -11.25 -12.00 13.96
N GLY A 63 -11.43 -10.75 13.51
CA GLY A 63 -12.16 -9.70 14.23
C GLY A 63 -11.36 -8.88 15.23
N ARG A 64 -10.03 -9.09 15.37
CA ARG A 64 -9.18 -8.27 16.25
C ARG A 64 -9.01 -6.87 15.67
N SER A 65 -9.10 -5.86 16.52
CA SER A 65 -8.84 -4.46 16.14
C SER A 65 -7.36 -4.14 16.20
N TRP A 66 -6.87 -3.46 15.16
CA TRP A 66 -5.50 -2.99 15.04
C TRP A 66 -5.48 -1.50 14.70
N GLN A 67 -4.72 -0.73 15.46
CA GLN A 67 -4.40 0.64 15.10
C GLN A 67 -3.37 0.62 13.97
N LEU A 68 -3.71 1.21 12.83
CA LEU A 68 -2.81 1.36 11.68
C LEU A 68 -2.39 2.82 11.51
N GLY A 69 -3.30 3.70 11.17
CA GLY A 69 -2.98 5.11 10.96
C GLY A 69 -3.19 5.97 12.19
N THR A 70 -2.46 7.06 12.28
CA THR A 70 -2.64 8.07 13.34
C THR A 70 -2.33 9.47 12.80
N VAL A 71 -3.15 10.44 13.19
CA VAL A 71 -2.85 11.88 13.10
C VAL A 71 -2.94 12.46 14.50
N GLN A 72 -1.92 13.22 14.93
CA GLN A 72 -1.76 13.66 16.30
C GLN A 72 -1.30 15.11 16.38
N LEU A 73 -1.91 15.88 17.25
CA LEU A 73 -1.50 17.27 17.52
C LEU A 73 -0.56 17.30 18.73
N ASP A 74 0.48 18.10 18.62
CA ASP A 74 1.50 18.26 19.65
C ASP A 74 1.88 19.74 19.80
N TYR A 75 1.52 20.31 20.94
CA TYR A 75 1.91 21.65 21.36
C TYR A 75 3.14 21.64 22.26
N ASN A 76 3.45 20.48 22.85
CA ASN A 76 4.46 20.33 23.89
C ASN A 76 5.90 20.34 23.33
N LEU A 77 6.19 19.60 22.26
CA LEU A 77 7.52 19.61 21.67
C LEU A 77 7.92 20.99 21.11
N PRO A 78 7.05 21.71 20.37
CA PRO A 78 7.36 23.07 19.95
C PRO A 78 7.68 24.02 21.11
N GLU A 79 6.99 23.89 22.23
CA GLU A 79 7.27 24.68 23.42
C GLU A 79 8.61 24.30 24.07
N ARG A 80 8.88 23.00 24.26
CA ARG A 80 10.12 22.48 24.85
C ARG A 80 11.36 22.84 24.05
N PHE A 81 11.26 22.79 22.71
CA PHE A 81 12.35 23.17 21.82
C PHE A 81 12.39 24.66 21.51
N LYS A 82 11.46 25.44 22.07
CA LYS A 82 11.34 26.89 21.84
C LYS A 82 11.30 27.24 20.34
N LEU A 83 10.58 26.41 19.57
CA LEU A 83 10.42 26.65 18.13
C LEU A 83 9.61 27.89 17.89
N GLU A 84 10.01 28.72 16.93
CA GLU A 84 9.32 29.95 16.56
C GLU A 84 9.36 30.15 15.06
N TYR A 85 8.33 30.81 14.53
CA TYR A 85 8.30 31.28 13.15
C TYR A 85 7.76 32.73 13.14
N ASN A 86 8.18 33.51 12.13
CA ASN A 86 7.65 34.85 11.94
C ASN A 86 6.34 34.76 11.17
N GLY A 87 5.25 35.25 11.79
CA GLY A 87 3.95 35.35 11.15
C GLY A 87 3.89 36.46 10.11
N SER A 88 2.76 36.58 9.42
CA SER A 88 2.48 37.64 8.46
C SER A 88 2.35 39.03 9.13
N ASP A 89 2.20 39.07 10.44
CA ASP A 89 2.18 40.23 11.32
C ASP A 89 3.58 40.67 11.78
N ASN A 90 4.66 39.99 11.29
CA ASN A 90 6.05 40.18 11.70
C ASN A 90 6.31 39.95 13.22
N VAL A 91 5.47 39.12 13.87
CA VAL A 91 5.65 38.72 15.27
C VAL A 91 6.06 37.23 15.29
N ALA A 92 6.87 36.86 16.29
CA ALA A 92 7.23 35.48 16.52
C ALA A 92 6.05 34.69 17.10
N HIS A 93 5.73 33.58 16.48
CA HIS A 93 4.68 32.67 16.89
C HIS A 93 5.23 31.28 17.17
N ARG A 94 4.57 30.54 18.09
CA ARG A 94 4.85 29.14 18.36
C ARG A 94 4.15 28.27 17.33
N PRO A 95 4.84 27.38 16.59
CA PRO A 95 4.20 26.42 15.70
C PRO A 95 3.46 25.32 16.49
N VAL A 96 2.53 24.67 15.83
CA VAL A 96 1.95 23.40 16.28
C VAL A 96 2.59 22.29 15.46
N MET A 97 2.96 21.18 16.09
CA MET A 97 3.49 20.01 15.41
C MET A 97 2.36 19.03 15.14
N ILE A 98 2.33 18.53 13.91
CA ILE A 98 1.37 17.49 13.51
C ILE A 98 2.17 16.23 13.18
N HIS A 99 2.01 15.22 14.01
CA HIS A 99 2.56 13.89 13.73
C HIS A 99 1.59 13.11 12.85
N ARG A 100 2.10 12.49 11.81
CA ARG A 100 1.32 11.70 10.89
C ARG A 100 2.00 10.37 10.61
N ALA A 101 1.36 9.27 11.00
CA ALA A 101 1.78 7.92 10.73
C ALA A 101 0.70 7.20 9.90
N PRO A 102 0.70 7.27 8.56
CA PRO A 102 -0.39 6.73 7.72
C PRO A 102 -0.57 5.22 7.87
N PHE A 103 0.51 4.51 8.11
CA PHE A 103 0.52 3.04 8.16
C PHE A 103 0.78 2.46 9.57
N GLY A 104 1.11 3.30 10.53
CA GLY A 104 1.60 2.85 11.83
C GLY A 104 2.94 2.10 11.68
N SER A 105 2.98 0.81 12.03
CA SER A 105 4.11 -0.09 11.72
C SER A 105 3.97 -0.64 10.31
N LEU A 106 5.05 -0.55 9.50
CA LEU A 106 5.08 -1.12 8.16
C LEU A 106 4.90 -2.64 8.17
N GLU A 107 5.46 -3.32 9.17
CA GLU A 107 5.33 -4.77 9.35
C GLU A 107 3.88 -5.18 9.61
N ARG A 108 3.20 -4.46 10.52
CA ARG A 108 1.79 -4.69 10.82
C ARG A 108 0.92 -4.42 9.59
N PHE A 109 1.15 -3.31 8.92
CA PHE A 109 0.40 -2.94 7.72
C PHE A 109 0.59 -3.97 6.60
N THR A 110 1.83 -4.44 6.36
CA THR A 110 2.12 -5.48 5.39
C THR A 110 1.44 -6.79 5.77
N GLY A 111 1.47 -7.19 7.04
CA GLY A 111 0.77 -8.37 7.54
C GLY A 111 -0.74 -8.29 7.28
N MET A 112 -1.36 -7.14 7.53
CA MET A 112 -2.79 -6.92 7.24
C MET A 112 -3.11 -7.00 5.75
N LEU A 113 -2.23 -6.48 4.88
CA LEU A 113 -2.39 -6.59 3.43
C LEU A 113 -2.28 -8.04 2.94
N ILE A 114 -1.30 -8.80 3.44
CA ILE A 114 -1.14 -10.22 3.11
C ILE A 114 -2.40 -10.99 3.49
N GLU A 115 -2.92 -10.74 4.68
CA GLU A 115 -4.16 -11.37 5.17
C GLU A 115 -5.36 -10.97 4.31
N HIS A 116 -5.54 -9.67 4.04
CA HIS A 116 -6.66 -9.14 3.27
C HIS A 116 -6.74 -9.72 1.86
N PHE A 117 -5.60 -9.83 1.17
CA PHE A 117 -5.51 -10.38 -0.18
C PHE A 117 -5.25 -11.90 -0.21
N ALA A 118 -5.09 -12.55 0.94
CA ALA A 118 -4.64 -13.95 1.04
C ALA A 118 -3.37 -14.21 0.20
N GLY A 119 -2.46 -13.24 0.15
CA GLY A 119 -1.24 -13.25 -0.67
C GLY A 119 -1.46 -12.94 -2.16
N ALA A 120 -2.70 -12.95 -2.64
CA ALA A 120 -3.02 -12.71 -4.06
C ALA A 120 -3.15 -11.21 -4.35
N PHE A 121 -2.08 -10.47 -4.20
CA PHE A 121 -2.05 -9.03 -4.39
C PHE A 121 -2.55 -8.58 -5.77
N PRO A 122 -3.21 -7.40 -5.86
CA PRO A 122 -3.45 -6.75 -7.14
C PRO A 122 -2.11 -6.32 -7.77
N LEU A 123 -2.09 -6.15 -9.09
CA LEU A 123 -0.88 -5.90 -9.87
C LEU A 123 -0.02 -4.75 -9.32
N TRP A 124 -0.65 -3.63 -8.96
CA TRP A 124 0.04 -2.42 -8.47
C TRP A 124 0.71 -2.58 -7.09
N LEU A 125 0.29 -3.57 -6.27
CA LEU A 125 0.90 -3.89 -4.96
C LEU A 125 1.86 -5.09 -5.02
N SER A 126 1.82 -5.87 -6.10
CA SER A 126 2.57 -7.11 -6.17
C SER A 126 4.08 -6.89 -6.17
N PRO A 127 4.86 -7.66 -5.39
CA PRO A 127 6.32 -7.61 -5.41
C PRO A 127 6.92 -8.19 -6.69
N GLU A 128 6.24 -9.15 -7.32
CA GLU A 128 6.51 -9.69 -8.64
C GLU A 128 5.24 -9.56 -9.48
N GLN A 129 5.32 -8.78 -10.55
CA GLN A 129 4.17 -8.45 -11.38
C GLN A 129 4.06 -9.33 -12.61
N VAL A 130 5.22 -9.62 -13.21
CA VAL A 130 5.32 -10.44 -14.42
C VAL A 130 6.46 -11.44 -14.26
N ARG A 131 6.19 -12.72 -14.56
CA ARG A 131 7.24 -13.74 -14.73
C ARG A 131 7.37 -14.10 -16.19
N VAL A 132 8.55 -13.91 -16.76
CA VAL A 132 8.85 -14.31 -18.12
C VAL A 132 9.25 -15.77 -18.13
N LEU A 133 8.55 -16.57 -18.95
CA LEU A 133 8.69 -18.04 -19.02
C LEU A 133 9.20 -18.46 -20.40
N PRO A 134 10.51 -18.67 -20.58
CA PRO A 134 11.04 -19.21 -21.83
C PRO A 134 10.60 -20.67 -22.02
N LEU A 135 10.19 -21.03 -23.25
CA LEU A 135 9.79 -22.39 -23.63
C LEU A 135 10.96 -23.37 -23.58
N SER A 136 12.17 -22.88 -23.85
CA SER A 136 13.41 -23.68 -23.86
C SER A 136 14.62 -22.77 -23.68
N ASP A 137 15.81 -23.36 -23.50
CA ASP A 137 17.07 -22.62 -23.37
C ASP A 137 17.35 -21.71 -24.57
N LYS A 138 16.89 -22.10 -25.78
CA LYS A 138 17.03 -21.29 -26.99
C LYS A 138 16.25 -19.96 -26.94
N SER A 139 15.29 -19.84 -26.03
CA SER A 139 14.48 -18.64 -25.86
C SER A 139 14.94 -17.77 -24.69
N LEU A 140 16.02 -18.13 -23.98
CA LEU A 140 16.51 -17.39 -22.82
C LEU A 140 16.95 -15.95 -23.17
N ASP A 141 17.66 -15.77 -24.28
CA ASP A 141 18.13 -14.45 -24.71
C ASP A 141 16.94 -13.52 -25.00
N TYR A 142 15.93 -14.02 -25.69
CA TYR A 142 14.72 -13.27 -25.96
C TYR A 142 13.91 -13.00 -24.69
N ALA A 143 13.81 -13.97 -23.78
CA ALA A 143 13.18 -13.78 -22.48
C ALA A 143 13.85 -12.67 -21.66
N ALA A 144 15.19 -12.63 -21.68
CA ALA A 144 15.94 -11.54 -21.04
C ALA A 144 15.72 -10.18 -21.72
N GLN A 145 15.55 -10.15 -23.06
CA GLN A 145 15.22 -8.93 -23.78
C GLN A 145 13.82 -8.43 -23.42
N VAL A 146 12.82 -9.31 -23.39
CA VAL A 146 11.43 -8.97 -22.99
C VAL A 146 11.41 -8.47 -21.55
N ALA A 147 12.11 -9.16 -20.63
CA ALA A 147 12.19 -8.74 -19.24
C ALA A 147 12.78 -7.33 -19.09
N ARG A 148 13.84 -7.00 -19.82
CA ARG A 148 14.41 -5.64 -19.81
C ARG A 148 13.43 -4.58 -20.33
N GLN A 149 12.62 -4.89 -21.33
CA GLN A 149 11.61 -3.94 -21.83
C GLN A 149 10.50 -3.69 -20.82
N LEU A 150 10.03 -4.73 -20.16
CA LEU A 150 9.03 -4.65 -19.09
C LEU A 150 9.57 -3.89 -17.87
N ASP A 151 10.80 -4.18 -17.46
CA ASP A 151 11.47 -3.50 -16.33
C ASP A 151 11.71 -2.01 -16.63
N ALA A 152 12.16 -1.68 -17.84
CA ALA A 152 12.31 -0.29 -18.29
C ALA A 152 11.00 0.52 -18.29
N ALA A 153 9.85 -0.17 -18.40
CA ALA A 153 8.53 0.42 -18.26
C ALA A 153 8.05 0.52 -16.80
N GLY A 154 8.91 0.16 -15.82
CA GLY A 154 8.60 0.23 -14.38
C GLY A 154 7.88 -0.98 -13.80
N LEU A 155 7.79 -2.09 -14.56
CA LEU A 155 7.20 -3.34 -14.07
C LEU A 155 8.23 -4.15 -13.28
N LYS A 156 7.79 -4.83 -12.23
CA LYS A 156 8.61 -5.74 -11.43
C LYS A 156 8.60 -7.12 -12.06
N VAL A 157 9.73 -7.49 -12.66
CA VAL A 157 9.82 -8.65 -13.57
C VAL A 157 10.88 -9.64 -13.09
N THR A 158 10.56 -10.93 -13.22
CA THR A 158 11.53 -12.01 -13.09
C THR A 158 11.56 -12.87 -14.34
N VAL A 159 12.64 -13.62 -14.52
CA VAL A 159 12.77 -14.62 -15.59
C VAL A 159 12.97 -16.00 -14.97
N ASP A 160 12.08 -16.93 -15.29
CA ASP A 160 12.26 -18.34 -14.88
C ASP A 160 13.23 -19.05 -15.82
N SER A 161 14.52 -19.00 -15.50
CA SER A 161 15.58 -19.69 -16.22
C SER A 161 15.74 -21.17 -15.83
N SER A 162 14.88 -21.71 -14.98
CA SER A 162 14.96 -23.12 -14.57
C SER A 162 14.71 -24.07 -15.76
N GLY A 163 15.31 -25.24 -15.69
CA GLY A 163 14.99 -26.34 -16.61
C GLY A 163 13.56 -26.85 -16.40
N GLY A 164 12.92 -27.34 -17.42
CA GLY A 164 11.62 -27.99 -17.30
C GLY A 164 10.60 -27.57 -18.37
N LYS A 165 9.46 -28.26 -18.34
CA LYS A 165 8.36 -27.98 -19.28
C LYS A 165 7.66 -26.68 -18.89
N VAL A 166 7.27 -25.88 -19.88
CA VAL A 166 6.58 -24.60 -19.67
C VAL A 166 5.30 -24.73 -18.83
N GLN A 167 4.58 -25.84 -18.96
CA GLN A 167 3.38 -26.09 -18.13
C GLN A 167 3.71 -26.16 -16.65
N ALA A 168 4.86 -26.72 -16.28
CA ALA A 168 5.33 -26.74 -14.88
C ALA A 168 5.69 -25.34 -14.39
N LYS A 169 6.36 -24.53 -15.24
CA LYS A 169 6.68 -23.12 -14.94
C LYS A 169 5.41 -22.28 -14.74
N ILE A 170 4.41 -22.44 -15.63
CA ILE A 170 3.11 -21.78 -15.50
C ILE A 170 2.44 -22.17 -14.19
N ARG A 171 2.39 -23.47 -13.86
CA ARG A 171 1.82 -23.96 -12.61
C ARG A 171 2.51 -23.36 -11.39
N ASN A 172 3.84 -23.34 -11.40
CA ASN A 172 4.60 -22.76 -10.29
C ASN A 172 4.32 -21.27 -10.14
N ALA A 173 4.33 -20.51 -11.23
CA ALA A 173 3.99 -19.09 -11.21
C ALA A 173 2.55 -18.83 -10.68
N GLN A 174 1.59 -19.71 -11.00
CA GLN A 174 0.24 -19.63 -10.46
C GLN A 174 0.18 -19.93 -8.96
N LEU A 175 0.95 -20.93 -8.49
CA LEU A 175 1.07 -21.26 -7.05
C LEU A 175 1.75 -20.14 -6.26
N ASP A 176 2.73 -19.46 -6.88
CA ASP A 176 3.41 -18.30 -6.32
C ASP A 176 2.56 -17.00 -6.41
N LEU A 177 1.34 -17.11 -6.94
CA LEU A 177 0.38 -16.01 -7.09
C LEU A 177 0.89 -14.84 -7.96
N VAL A 178 1.79 -15.11 -8.91
CA VAL A 178 2.26 -14.11 -9.88
C VAL A 178 1.09 -13.61 -10.73
N ASN A 179 0.97 -12.29 -10.91
CA ASN A 179 -0.18 -11.72 -11.62
C ASN A 179 -0.21 -12.10 -13.08
N TYR A 180 0.94 -11.94 -13.77
CA TYR A 180 1.04 -12.22 -15.20
C TYR A 180 2.25 -13.10 -15.52
N MET A 181 2.07 -13.99 -16.48
CA MET A 181 3.12 -14.83 -17.05
C MET A 181 3.28 -14.47 -18.52
N ALA A 182 4.49 -14.09 -18.92
CA ALA A 182 4.86 -13.82 -20.30
C ALA A 182 5.60 -15.03 -20.87
N VAL A 183 4.89 -15.89 -21.60
CA VAL A 183 5.47 -17.07 -22.24
C VAL A 183 6.11 -16.65 -23.55
N VAL A 184 7.37 -17.05 -23.75
CA VAL A 184 8.15 -16.71 -24.93
C VAL A 184 8.85 -17.92 -25.54
N GLY A 185 8.68 -18.08 -26.83
CA GLY A 185 9.28 -19.14 -27.63
C GLY A 185 9.90 -18.61 -28.92
N PRO A 186 10.37 -19.48 -29.83
CA PRO A 186 10.94 -19.06 -31.10
C PRO A 186 9.95 -18.27 -31.97
N LYS A 187 8.66 -18.61 -31.96
CA LYS A 187 7.62 -17.91 -32.72
C LYS A 187 7.40 -16.48 -32.21
N GLU A 188 7.34 -16.33 -30.88
CA GLU A 188 7.22 -15.03 -30.24
C GLU A 188 8.47 -14.17 -30.51
N ALA A 189 9.66 -14.77 -30.48
CA ALA A 189 10.91 -14.08 -30.77
C ALA A 189 10.96 -13.57 -32.22
N GLU A 190 10.57 -14.38 -33.20
CA GLU A 190 10.50 -13.98 -34.61
C GLU A 190 9.49 -12.84 -34.86
N ALA A 191 8.37 -12.87 -34.14
CA ALA A 191 7.29 -11.88 -34.28
C ALA A 191 7.45 -10.64 -33.40
N GLY A 192 8.43 -10.59 -32.48
CA GLY A 192 8.56 -9.50 -31.49
C GLY A 192 7.39 -9.46 -30.48
N GLN A 193 6.85 -10.62 -30.14
CA GLN A 193 5.65 -10.81 -29.32
C GLN A 193 5.95 -11.57 -28.03
N LEU A 194 4.95 -11.65 -27.16
CA LEU A 194 4.87 -12.59 -26.05
C LEU A 194 3.46 -13.17 -25.96
N ALA A 195 3.31 -14.40 -25.46
CA ALA A 195 2.00 -14.94 -25.09
C ALA A 195 1.72 -14.60 -23.62
N LEU A 196 0.76 -13.70 -23.40
CA LEU A 196 0.42 -13.22 -22.07
C LEU A 196 -0.62 -14.14 -21.41
N ARG A 197 -0.35 -14.52 -20.17
CA ARG A 197 -1.32 -15.22 -19.33
C ARG A 197 -1.57 -14.45 -18.07
N ASP A 198 -2.81 -14.35 -17.71
CA ASP A 198 -3.29 -13.74 -16.48
C ASP A 198 -3.57 -14.82 -15.43
N ARG A 199 -3.26 -14.54 -14.16
CA ARG A 199 -3.58 -15.44 -13.05
C ARG A 199 -5.08 -15.72 -12.91
N ILE A 200 -5.93 -14.75 -13.23
CA ILE A 200 -7.40 -14.80 -13.08
C ILE A 200 -8.06 -15.27 -14.37
N ASP A 201 -7.80 -14.57 -15.48
CA ASP A 201 -8.50 -14.79 -16.75
C ASP A 201 -7.86 -15.87 -17.63
N GLY A 202 -6.67 -16.35 -17.26
CA GLY A 202 -5.98 -17.41 -17.99
C GLY A 202 -5.23 -16.88 -19.21
N ASP A 203 -5.36 -17.55 -20.33
CA ASP A 203 -4.64 -17.24 -21.58
C ASP A 203 -5.25 -16.05 -22.31
N LEU A 204 -4.45 -15.01 -22.51
CA LEU A 204 -4.86 -13.79 -23.22
C LEU A 204 -4.35 -13.76 -24.67
N GLY A 205 -3.64 -14.80 -25.08
CA GLY A 205 -3.06 -14.92 -26.41
C GLY A 205 -1.72 -14.20 -26.59
N SER A 206 -1.21 -14.28 -27.83
CA SER A 206 0.03 -13.61 -28.23
C SER A 206 -0.24 -12.16 -28.66
N MET A 207 0.63 -11.25 -28.20
CA MET A 207 0.55 -9.83 -28.50
C MET A 207 1.93 -9.20 -28.57
N PRO A 208 2.08 -8.03 -29.23
CA PRO A 208 3.33 -7.26 -29.21
C PRO A 208 3.73 -6.90 -27.78
N VAL A 209 5.04 -6.90 -27.48
CA VAL A 209 5.55 -6.55 -26.14
C VAL A 209 5.06 -5.17 -25.70
N ALA A 210 5.03 -4.20 -26.61
CA ALA A 210 4.55 -2.84 -26.33
C ALA A 210 3.06 -2.80 -25.91
N GLU A 211 2.22 -3.65 -26.51
CA GLU A 211 0.79 -3.77 -26.15
C GLU A 211 0.62 -4.37 -24.74
N ALA A 212 1.38 -5.42 -24.42
CA ALA A 212 1.41 -5.99 -23.07
C ALA A 212 1.83 -4.93 -22.03
N ILE A 213 2.89 -4.17 -22.32
CA ILE A 213 3.35 -3.07 -21.44
C ILE A 213 2.22 -2.05 -21.23
N ALA A 214 1.59 -1.56 -22.32
CA ALA A 214 0.53 -0.57 -22.23
C ALA A 214 -0.65 -1.07 -21.37
N ARG A 215 -1.06 -2.32 -21.54
CA ARG A 215 -2.12 -2.96 -20.76
C ARG A 215 -1.78 -3.00 -19.27
N LEU A 216 -0.60 -3.50 -18.93
CA LEU A 216 -0.19 -3.68 -17.52
C LEU A 216 0.05 -2.34 -16.81
N THR A 217 0.66 -1.38 -17.49
CA THR A 217 0.87 -0.03 -16.92
C THR A 217 -0.44 0.72 -16.71
N THR A 218 -1.44 0.53 -17.58
CA THR A 218 -2.80 1.08 -17.39
C THR A 218 -3.45 0.47 -16.15
N GLU A 219 -3.43 -0.86 -15.98
CA GLU A 219 -3.98 -1.55 -14.79
C GLU A 219 -3.33 -1.03 -13.51
N ILE A 220 -2.01 -0.80 -13.53
CA ILE A 220 -1.27 -0.24 -12.38
C ILE A 220 -1.70 1.21 -12.10
N ALA A 221 -1.77 2.05 -13.13
CA ALA A 221 -2.14 3.46 -13.00
C ALA A 221 -3.56 3.63 -12.43
N GLU A 222 -4.48 2.78 -12.85
CA GLU A 222 -5.86 2.76 -12.38
C GLU A 222 -6.02 2.09 -11.01
N ARG A 223 -4.96 1.49 -10.46
CA ARG A 223 -4.96 0.74 -9.19
C ARG A 223 -6.07 -0.29 -9.12
N GLN A 224 -6.29 -1.00 -10.21
CA GLN A 224 -7.37 -1.99 -10.30
C GLN A 224 -7.19 -3.08 -9.22
N VAL A 225 -8.29 -3.42 -8.55
CA VAL A 225 -8.35 -4.55 -7.62
C VAL A 225 -9.24 -5.61 -8.26
N ARG A 226 -8.59 -6.60 -8.86
CA ARG A 226 -9.27 -7.72 -9.53
C ARG A 226 -9.32 -8.91 -8.56
N GLN A 227 -10.48 -9.49 -8.40
CA GLN A 227 -10.68 -10.66 -7.55
C GLN A 227 -11.21 -11.82 -8.38
N VAL A 228 -10.79 -13.03 -8.02
CA VAL A 228 -11.42 -14.24 -8.56
C VAL A 228 -12.84 -14.28 -8.05
N VAL A 229 -13.82 -14.10 -8.93
CA VAL A 229 -15.23 -14.35 -8.59
C VAL A 229 -15.36 -15.85 -8.39
N ARG A 230 -15.38 -16.29 -7.13
CA ARG A 230 -15.79 -17.66 -6.81
C ARG A 230 -17.28 -17.73 -7.05
N ASN A 231 -17.70 -18.30 -8.17
CA ASN A 231 -19.09 -18.72 -8.33
C ASN A 231 -19.34 -19.76 -7.22
N SER A 232 -20.11 -19.34 -6.23
CA SER A 232 -20.61 -20.17 -5.11
C SER A 232 -21.66 -21.15 -5.61
#